data_ba974fc01623b835e335cef30bbc842f
#
_entry.id   ba974fc01623b835e335cef30bbc842f
#
_cell.length_a   1.000
_cell.length_b   1.000
_cell.length_c   1.000
_cell.angle_alpha   90.00
_cell.angle_beta   90.00
_cell.angle_gamma   90.00
#
_symmetry.space_group_name_H-M   'P 1'
#
loop_
_entity.id
_entity.type
_entity.pdbx_description
1 polymer ?
#
loop_
_entity_poly.entity_id
_entity_poly.type
_entity_poly.pdbx_seq_one_letter_code
_entity_poly.pdbx_strand_id
1 'polypeptide(L)'
;MRERHSLRKKRLSVDRVRRAGAIVIGKTATSEFGARGYTSSRLHGNTKNPWSLARTPGGSSGGAAASVAAGVTPFALGTDGGGSIRAPAAFTGLFGIKATFGRVPVWPASATPTLAHVGPLARTLGDAELLLEVISGEDPRDQFSYLPSLHRAPDQIEPGNMRVAFAPTMGYGKVDAPVATVVRKAVSNLGIVFPNIEQIETVCDEAADIFITEFMAGCAARLGALAHSPDELDPVLRAGIERFRARPAQDIADALRYRYRIKEQIAALFQKYDVLITPTAPCVAWKAEEGVPPGHEHATAWSYFTYPFNLTGQPAGTLPCGLTADGMPVGLQIVTPLCREDRLLTVMKASEIVISAGFGASIDPRP
;
A
#
# COMPACT_ATOMS: atom_id res chain seq x y z
N MET A 1 2.27 -38.36 -3.44
CA MET A 1 2.84 -37.49 -4.46
C MET A 1 2.44 -36.05 -4.10
N ARG A 2 3.31 -35.30 -3.40
CA ARG A 2 3.04 -33.88 -3.15
C ARG A 2 3.30 -33.16 -4.48
N GLU A 3 2.25 -32.73 -5.15
CA GLU A 3 2.40 -31.82 -6.28
C GLU A 3 3.19 -30.61 -5.80
N ARG A 4 4.39 -30.42 -6.34
CA ARG A 4 5.11 -29.17 -6.27
C ARG A 4 4.32 -28.12 -7.06
N HIS A 5 3.15 -27.74 -6.51
CA HIS A 5 2.27 -26.75 -7.07
C HIS A 5 2.94 -25.43 -6.94
N SER A 6 3.17 -24.79 -8.05
CA SER A 6 3.36 -23.36 -8.23
C SER A 6 4.72 -22.79 -8.61
N LEU A 7 5.84 -23.46 -8.52
CA LEU A 7 7.09 -22.90 -9.05
C LEU A 7 7.12 -22.76 -10.59
N ARG A 8 6.12 -23.35 -11.31
CA ARG A 8 6.00 -23.26 -12.78
C ARG A 8 5.00 -22.23 -13.29
N LYS A 9 4.07 -21.71 -12.46
CA LYS A 9 3.14 -20.67 -12.90
C LYS A 9 3.83 -19.31 -12.77
N LYS A 10 4.30 -18.78 -13.89
CA LYS A 10 4.89 -17.44 -13.95
C LYS A 10 3.84 -16.41 -13.55
N ARG A 11 4.16 -15.52 -12.62
CA ARG A 11 3.26 -14.42 -12.26
C ARG A 11 3.21 -13.42 -13.41
N LEU A 12 2.02 -13.02 -13.80
CA LEU A 12 1.78 -12.18 -14.98
C LEU A 12 2.61 -10.89 -14.96
N SER A 13 2.63 -10.17 -13.85
CA SER A 13 3.40 -8.94 -13.72
C SER A 13 4.91 -9.18 -13.92
N VAL A 14 5.45 -10.31 -13.43
CA VAL A 14 6.86 -10.70 -13.65
C VAL A 14 7.12 -11.01 -15.13
N ASP A 15 6.18 -11.67 -15.81
CA ASP A 15 6.31 -11.94 -17.25
C ASP A 15 6.30 -10.65 -18.09
N ARG A 16 5.45 -9.68 -17.74
CA ARG A 16 5.41 -8.37 -18.38
C ARG A 16 6.73 -7.62 -18.23
N VAL A 17 7.26 -7.56 -17.00
CA VAL A 17 8.54 -6.90 -16.69
C VAL A 17 9.69 -7.57 -17.46
N ARG A 18 9.73 -8.90 -17.53
CA ARG A 18 10.75 -9.62 -18.34
C ARG A 18 10.63 -9.33 -19.83
N ARG A 19 9.42 -9.29 -20.38
CA ARG A 19 9.19 -8.96 -21.80
C ARG A 19 9.60 -7.53 -22.14
N ALA A 20 9.53 -6.62 -21.16
CA ALA A 20 10.03 -5.25 -21.27
C ALA A 20 11.57 -5.15 -21.15
N GLY A 21 12.27 -6.28 -21.01
CA GLY A 21 13.74 -6.32 -20.98
C GLY A 21 14.38 -6.25 -19.59
N ALA A 22 13.60 -6.22 -18.50
CA ALA A 22 14.16 -6.16 -17.16
C ALA A 22 14.74 -7.52 -16.72
N ILE A 23 15.82 -7.47 -15.96
CA ILE A 23 16.47 -8.64 -15.36
C ILE A 23 15.90 -8.87 -13.98
N VAL A 24 15.26 -10.03 -13.78
CA VAL A 24 14.76 -10.44 -12.47
C VAL A 24 15.87 -11.13 -11.69
N ILE A 25 16.38 -10.47 -10.66
CA ILE A 25 17.52 -10.97 -9.87
C ILE A 25 17.10 -11.91 -8.72
N GLY A 26 15.84 -11.88 -8.30
CA GLY A 26 15.38 -12.75 -7.22
C GLY A 26 13.94 -12.49 -6.78
N LYS A 27 13.57 -13.16 -5.70
CA LYS A 27 12.32 -13.00 -4.96
C LYS A 27 12.64 -12.53 -3.55
N THR A 28 12.05 -11.45 -3.14
CA THR A 28 12.27 -10.84 -1.82
C THR A 28 11.42 -11.50 -0.73
N ALA A 29 11.82 -11.31 0.52
CA ALA A 29 11.06 -11.75 1.68
C ALA A 29 9.70 -11.00 1.76
N THR A 30 8.69 -11.72 2.23
CA THR A 30 7.36 -11.19 2.50
C THR A 30 6.82 -11.83 3.77
N SER A 31 5.90 -11.17 4.46
CA SER A 31 5.17 -11.83 5.54
C SER A 31 4.35 -13.00 5.01
N GLU A 32 4.13 -14.00 5.85
CA GLU A 32 3.39 -15.19 5.47
C GLU A 32 1.96 -14.83 5.02
N PHE A 33 1.57 -15.29 3.84
CA PHE A 33 0.31 -14.95 3.15
C PHE A 33 -0.03 -13.46 3.05
N GLY A 34 0.93 -12.57 3.27
CA GLY A 34 0.72 -11.13 3.25
C GLY A 34 -0.02 -10.58 4.47
N ALA A 35 -0.14 -11.33 5.55
CA ALA A 35 -1.08 -11.08 6.64
C ALA A 35 -0.61 -10.07 7.70
N ARG A 36 0.63 -9.54 7.60
CA ARG A 36 1.19 -8.65 8.63
C ARG A 36 1.70 -7.33 8.05
N GLY A 37 1.65 -6.28 8.87
CA GLY A 37 2.23 -4.96 8.58
C GLY A 37 3.75 -4.89 8.72
N TYR A 38 4.40 -5.98 9.06
CA TYR A 38 5.85 -6.15 9.11
C TYR A 38 6.28 -7.44 8.44
N THR A 39 7.51 -7.49 7.96
CA THR A 39 8.01 -8.63 7.20
C THR A 39 8.87 -9.54 8.08
N SER A 40 8.25 -10.63 8.47
CA SER A 40 8.86 -11.71 9.25
C SER A 40 8.32 -13.05 8.76
N SER A 41 9.14 -14.08 8.79
CA SER A 41 8.73 -15.46 8.57
C SER A 41 9.62 -16.43 9.35
N ARG A 42 9.10 -17.62 9.64
CA ARG A 42 9.89 -18.70 10.28
C ARG A 42 11.08 -19.12 9.44
N LEU A 43 10.99 -18.96 8.11
CA LEU A 43 12.05 -19.35 7.17
C LEU A 43 13.19 -18.32 7.09
N HIS A 44 12.88 -17.03 7.17
CA HIS A 44 13.84 -15.94 6.89
C HIS A 44 14.05 -14.99 8.07
N GLY A 45 13.34 -15.20 9.18
CA GLY A 45 13.36 -14.27 10.32
C GLY A 45 12.78 -12.88 9.97
N ASN A 46 13.20 -11.87 10.71
CA ASN A 46 12.78 -10.48 10.54
C ASN A 46 13.60 -9.78 9.46
N THR A 47 12.94 -9.20 8.46
CA THR A 47 13.58 -8.31 7.50
C THR A 47 13.92 -6.99 8.19
N LYS A 48 15.13 -6.48 7.97
CA LYS A 48 15.65 -5.25 8.56
C LYS A 48 15.38 -4.04 7.68
N ASN A 49 15.10 -2.89 8.30
CA ASN A 49 14.95 -1.63 7.60
C ASN A 49 16.33 -0.99 7.37
N PRO A 50 16.70 -0.61 6.14
CA PRO A 50 17.99 0.04 5.88
C PRO A 50 18.21 1.36 6.64
N TRP A 51 17.15 2.07 7.04
CA TRP A 51 17.23 3.30 7.85
C TRP A 51 17.55 3.02 9.33
N SER A 52 17.15 1.84 9.83
CA SER A 52 17.44 1.39 11.19
C SER A 52 17.30 -0.12 11.27
N LEU A 53 18.40 -0.84 11.42
CA LEU A 53 18.42 -2.30 11.45
C LEU A 53 17.67 -2.91 12.65
N ALA A 54 17.31 -2.08 13.64
CA ALA A 54 16.47 -2.49 14.76
C ALA A 54 14.97 -2.46 14.42
N ARG A 55 14.57 -1.87 13.29
CA ARG A 55 13.16 -1.64 12.91
C ARG A 55 12.77 -2.46 11.68
N THR A 56 11.48 -2.69 11.52
CA THR A 56 10.91 -3.34 10.33
C THR A 56 10.90 -2.39 9.14
N PRO A 57 11.06 -2.86 7.89
CA PRO A 57 10.79 -2.06 6.69
C PRO A 57 9.28 -1.98 6.39
N GLY A 58 8.43 -2.47 7.32
CA GLY A 58 7.00 -2.67 7.05
C GLY A 58 6.71 -4.01 6.38
N GLY A 59 5.47 -4.18 5.97
CA GLY A 59 4.97 -5.41 5.34
C GLY A 59 3.65 -5.18 4.59
N SER A 60 3.29 -6.15 3.84
CA SER A 60 3.93 -7.47 3.62
C SER A 60 5.09 -7.42 2.61
N SER A 61 5.23 -6.37 1.77
CA SER A 61 6.29 -6.25 0.75
C SER A 61 7.59 -5.64 1.32
N GLY A 62 7.91 -5.88 2.58
CA GLY A 62 9.05 -5.25 3.25
C GLY A 62 10.41 -5.68 2.69
N GLY A 63 10.56 -6.92 2.22
CA GLY A 63 11.79 -7.34 1.55
C GLY A 63 12.02 -6.62 0.22
N ALA A 64 10.96 -6.33 -0.54
CA ALA A 64 11.02 -5.52 -1.74
C ALA A 64 11.44 -4.08 -1.40
N ALA A 65 10.78 -3.47 -0.40
CA ALA A 65 11.10 -2.13 0.07
C ALA A 65 12.53 -2.02 0.59
N ALA A 66 12.98 -2.94 1.43
CA ALA A 66 14.34 -2.96 1.96
C ALA A 66 15.39 -3.11 0.84
N SER A 67 15.14 -3.97 -0.15
CA SER A 67 16.04 -4.17 -1.30
C SER A 67 16.22 -2.88 -2.11
N VAL A 68 15.12 -2.17 -2.39
CA VAL A 68 15.15 -0.92 -3.15
C VAL A 68 15.79 0.20 -2.34
N ALA A 69 15.42 0.37 -1.08
CA ALA A 69 16.00 1.37 -0.19
C ALA A 69 17.51 1.18 0.02
N ALA A 70 17.98 -0.08 0.14
CA ALA A 70 19.40 -0.41 0.24
C ALA A 70 20.15 -0.28 -1.10
N GLY A 71 19.49 0.09 -2.20
CA GLY A 71 20.14 0.24 -3.51
C GLY A 71 20.47 -1.06 -4.24
N VAL A 72 19.96 -2.20 -3.78
CA VAL A 72 20.18 -3.50 -4.44
C VAL A 72 19.52 -3.53 -5.84
N THR A 73 18.38 -2.90 -5.96
CA THR A 73 17.64 -2.73 -7.21
C THR A 73 17.07 -1.32 -7.32
N PRO A 74 16.89 -0.75 -8.52
CA PRO A 74 16.25 0.55 -8.68
C PRO A 74 14.76 0.51 -8.31
N PHE A 75 14.08 -0.60 -8.57
CA PHE A 75 12.68 -0.84 -8.28
C PHE A 75 12.40 -2.30 -7.94
N ALA A 76 11.25 -2.57 -7.36
CA ALA A 76 10.73 -3.91 -7.11
C ALA A 76 9.21 -3.96 -7.28
N LEU A 77 8.68 -5.16 -7.52
CA LEU A 77 7.24 -5.43 -7.47
C LEU A 77 6.81 -5.75 -6.04
N GLY A 78 5.78 -5.07 -5.58
CA GLY A 78 5.08 -5.36 -4.34
C GLY A 78 3.63 -5.82 -4.58
N THR A 79 2.98 -6.26 -3.50
CA THR A 79 1.54 -6.53 -3.48
C THR A 79 0.90 -5.72 -2.35
N ASP A 80 -0.35 -5.30 -2.54
CA ASP A 80 -1.08 -4.44 -1.61
C ASP A 80 -2.53 -4.90 -1.48
N GLY A 81 -2.82 -5.57 -0.37
CA GLY A 81 -4.18 -5.98 -0.01
C GLY A 81 -4.82 -5.09 1.04
N GLY A 82 -4.03 -4.23 1.71
CA GLY A 82 -4.47 -3.30 2.74
C GLY A 82 -3.47 -2.18 3.03
N GLY A 83 -2.43 -2.04 2.19
CA GLY A 83 -1.35 -1.06 2.37
C GLY A 83 0.04 -1.63 2.17
N SER A 84 0.16 -2.90 1.75
CA SER A 84 1.44 -3.63 1.74
C SER A 84 2.44 -3.22 0.65
N ILE A 85 2.13 -2.24 -0.20
CA ILE A 85 3.07 -1.46 -1.01
C ILE A 85 3.34 -0.13 -0.32
N ARG A 86 2.27 0.58 0.03
CA ARG A 86 2.30 1.97 0.48
C ARG A 86 2.96 2.13 1.85
N ALA A 87 2.63 1.29 2.82
CA ALA A 87 3.23 1.35 4.15
C ALA A 87 4.74 1.01 4.15
N PRO A 88 5.21 -0.07 3.50
CA PRO A 88 6.64 -0.29 3.32
C PRO A 88 7.35 0.86 2.58
N ALA A 89 6.74 1.47 1.56
CA ALA A 89 7.28 2.65 0.91
C ALA A 89 7.46 3.81 1.91
N ALA A 90 6.44 4.09 2.73
CA ALA A 90 6.48 5.14 3.75
C ALA A 90 7.60 4.90 4.78
N PHE A 91 7.75 3.66 5.26
CA PHE A 91 8.73 3.32 6.29
C PHE A 91 10.17 3.25 5.78
N THR A 92 10.37 3.22 4.47
CA THR A 92 11.69 3.09 3.86
C THR A 92 12.06 4.24 2.93
N GLY A 93 11.26 5.32 2.90
CA GLY A 93 11.55 6.52 2.13
C GLY A 93 11.45 6.31 0.61
N LEU A 94 10.49 5.49 0.15
CA LEU A 94 10.30 5.14 -1.25
C LEU A 94 8.99 5.69 -1.82
N PHE A 95 8.91 5.67 -3.14
CA PHE A 95 7.65 5.77 -3.87
C PHE A 95 6.99 4.40 -3.99
N GLY A 96 5.71 4.35 -3.66
CA GLY A 96 4.90 3.13 -3.79
C GLY A 96 3.55 3.45 -4.38
N ILE A 97 3.13 2.75 -5.45
CA ILE A 97 1.87 3.03 -6.13
C ILE A 97 0.97 1.79 -6.15
N LYS A 98 -0.24 1.99 -5.67
CA LYS A 98 -1.38 1.08 -5.82
C LYS A 98 -2.32 1.70 -6.86
N ALA A 99 -2.38 1.15 -8.04
CA ALA A 99 -3.28 1.60 -9.10
C ALA A 99 -4.77 1.36 -8.74
N THR A 100 -5.67 1.81 -9.58
CA THR A 100 -7.08 1.42 -9.56
C THR A 100 -7.22 -0.10 -9.58
N PHE A 101 -8.16 -0.61 -8.79
CA PHE A 101 -8.45 -2.05 -8.76
C PHE A 101 -8.75 -2.57 -10.19
N GLY A 102 -8.08 -3.63 -10.60
CA GLY A 102 -8.20 -4.19 -11.95
C GLY A 102 -7.33 -3.54 -13.03
N ARG A 103 -6.59 -2.45 -12.75
CA ARG A 103 -5.63 -1.85 -13.68
C ARG A 103 -4.43 -2.74 -13.93
N VAL A 104 -3.93 -3.36 -12.88
CA VAL A 104 -2.85 -4.34 -12.94
C VAL A 104 -3.43 -5.71 -12.64
N PRO A 105 -3.44 -6.63 -13.60
CA PRO A 105 -4.02 -7.95 -13.39
C PRO A 105 -3.23 -8.79 -12.39
N VAL A 106 -3.95 -9.55 -11.58
CA VAL A 106 -3.41 -10.42 -10.53
C VAL A 106 -3.62 -11.88 -10.89
N TRP A 107 -2.62 -12.48 -11.52
CA TRP A 107 -2.64 -13.91 -11.84
C TRP A 107 -1.28 -14.57 -11.51
N PRO A 108 -1.27 -15.78 -10.88
CA PRO A 108 -2.42 -16.51 -10.30
C PRO A 108 -3.16 -15.71 -9.23
N ALA A 109 -4.44 -16.04 -9.03
CA ALA A 109 -5.30 -15.33 -8.10
C ALA A 109 -4.70 -15.23 -6.69
N SER A 110 -4.86 -14.08 -6.07
CA SER A 110 -4.49 -13.84 -4.68
C SER A 110 -5.36 -14.65 -3.71
N ALA A 111 -4.90 -14.79 -2.46
CA ALA A 111 -5.75 -15.24 -1.37
C ALA A 111 -6.92 -14.26 -1.11
N THR A 112 -6.71 -12.98 -1.36
CA THR A 112 -7.70 -11.90 -1.17
C THR A 112 -8.02 -11.24 -2.51
N PRO A 113 -8.74 -11.91 -3.43
CA PRO A 113 -8.84 -11.49 -4.82
C PRO A 113 -9.56 -10.15 -5.00
N THR A 114 -10.47 -9.77 -4.10
CA THR A 114 -11.23 -8.52 -4.13
C THR A 114 -10.48 -7.31 -3.55
N LEU A 115 -9.33 -7.54 -2.90
CA LEU A 115 -8.52 -6.53 -2.22
C LEU A 115 -7.13 -6.38 -2.84
N ALA A 116 -6.64 -7.41 -3.54
CA ALA A 116 -5.24 -7.51 -3.95
C ALA A 116 -4.91 -6.61 -5.15
N HIS A 117 -3.81 -5.91 -5.02
CA HIS A 117 -3.17 -5.14 -6.08
C HIS A 117 -1.71 -5.58 -6.22
N VAL A 118 -1.15 -5.38 -7.40
CA VAL A 118 0.30 -5.46 -7.66
C VAL A 118 0.75 -4.08 -8.11
N GLY A 119 1.90 -3.64 -7.64
CA GLY A 119 2.41 -2.32 -8.01
C GLY A 119 3.89 -2.13 -7.70
N PRO A 120 4.45 -0.98 -8.08
CA PRO A 120 5.84 -0.64 -7.93
C PRO A 120 6.19 -0.17 -6.52
N LEU A 121 7.45 -0.47 -6.15
CA LEU A 121 8.24 0.19 -5.10
C LEU A 121 9.51 0.69 -5.78
N ALA A 122 9.82 1.98 -5.71
CA ALA A 122 10.98 2.56 -6.38
C ALA A 122 11.57 3.74 -5.60
N ARG A 123 12.85 4.09 -5.90
CA ARG A 123 13.50 5.27 -5.30
C ARG A 123 13.10 6.57 -5.97
N THR A 124 12.65 6.52 -7.21
CA THR A 124 12.19 7.69 -7.96
C THR A 124 10.75 7.48 -8.43
N LEU A 125 10.02 8.58 -8.57
CA LEU A 125 8.66 8.51 -9.13
C LEU A 125 8.69 8.04 -10.59
N GLY A 126 9.68 8.44 -11.37
CA GLY A 126 9.82 8.03 -12.76
C GLY A 126 9.99 6.51 -12.93
N ASP A 127 10.78 5.86 -12.06
CA ASP A 127 10.92 4.40 -12.05
C ASP A 127 9.62 3.70 -11.64
N ALA A 128 8.90 4.26 -10.64
CA ALA A 128 7.61 3.72 -10.21
C ALA A 128 6.56 3.82 -11.33
N GLU A 129 6.51 4.95 -12.01
CA GLU A 129 5.63 5.21 -13.16
C GLU A 129 5.92 4.26 -14.31
N LEU A 130 7.19 4.13 -14.71
CA LEU A 130 7.63 3.21 -15.76
C LEU A 130 7.23 1.77 -15.45
N LEU A 131 7.48 1.32 -14.23
CA LEU A 131 7.14 -0.04 -13.83
C LEU A 131 5.62 -0.25 -13.82
N LEU A 132 4.85 0.74 -13.36
CA LEU A 132 3.39 0.67 -13.37
C LEU A 132 2.83 0.57 -14.78
N GLU A 133 3.35 1.34 -15.73
CA GLU A 133 2.97 1.27 -17.14
C GLU A 133 3.18 -0.13 -17.72
N VAL A 134 4.37 -0.70 -17.50
CA VAL A 134 4.74 -2.03 -17.99
C VAL A 134 3.82 -3.14 -17.48
N ILE A 135 3.39 -3.06 -16.20
CA ILE A 135 2.57 -4.11 -15.59
C ILE A 135 1.07 -3.91 -15.78
N SER A 136 0.63 -2.73 -16.24
CA SER A 136 -0.78 -2.36 -16.43
C SER A 136 -1.41 -3.00 -17.68
N GLY A 137 -2.74 -2.96 -17.75
CA GLY A 137 -3.53 -3.46 -18.89
C GLY A 137 -4.21 -4.79 -18.59
N GLU A 138 -5.24 -5.09 -19.38
CA GLU A 138 -6.09 -6.26 -19.18
C GLU A 138 -5.38 -7.61 -19.40
N ASP A 139 -5.91 -8.64 -18.76
CA ASP A 139 -5.56 -10.02 -19.00
C ASP A 139 -6.76 -10.94 -18.67
N PRO A 140 -7.24 -11.77 -19.62
CA PRO A 140 -8.45 -12.56 -19.43
C PRO A 140 -8.37 -13.64 -18.35
N ARG A 141 -7.20 -13.89 -17.79
CA ARG A 141 -7.02 -14.82 -16.66
C ARG A 141 -7.38 -14.21 -15.31
N ASP A 142 -7.48 -12.89 -15.22
CA ASP A 142 -7.96 -12.17 -14.03
C ASP A 142 -9.35 -11.60 -14.32
N GLN A 143 -10.35 -12.12 -13.63
CA GLN A 143 -11.76 -11.73 -13.78
C GLN A 143 -12.05 -10.25 -13.46
N PHE A 144 -11.11 -9.56 -12.81
CA PHE A 144 -11.25 -8.15 -12.45
C PHE A 144 -10.44 -7.23 -13.35
N SER A 145 -9.70 -7.78 -14.32
CA SER A 145 -8.81 -7.02 -15.18
C SER A 145 -9.49 -6.67 -16.52
N TYR A 146 -10.14 -5.53 -16.56
CA TYR A 146 -10.80 -4.98 -17.77
C TYR A 146 -10.45 -3.51 -18.01
N LEU A 147 -9.47 -2.97 -17.32
CA LEU A 147 -8.96 -1.63 -17.59
C LEU A 147 -7.80 -1.68 -18.59
N PRO A 148 -7.78 -0.76 -19.56
CA PRO A 148 -6.70 -0.71 -20.55
C PRO A 148 -5.34 -0.44 -19.89
N SER A 149 -4.27 -0.59 -20.69
CA SER A 149 -2.93 -0.18 -20.26
C SER A 149 -2.92 1.29 -19.83
N LEU A 150 -2.07 1.62 -18.88
CA LEU A 150 -1.87 2.99 -18.47
C LEU A 150 -1.19 3.76 -19.61
N HIS A 151 -1.80 4.86 -20.03
CA HIS A 151 -1.16 5.82 -20.92
C HIS A 151 -0.76 7.04 -20.11
N ARG A 152 0.48 7.47 -20.28
CA ARG A 152 1.04 8.66 -19.60
C ARG A 152 0.53 9.94 -20.24
N ALA A 153 -0.76 10.20 -20.14
CA ALA A 153 -1.30 11.51 -20.46
C ALA A 153 -1.31 12.37 -19.18
N PRO A 154 -0.91 13.64 -19.26
CA PRO A 154 -1.06 14.55 -18.13
C PRO A 154 -2.55 14.75 -17.80
N ASP A 155 -2.83 15.08 -16.54
CA ASP A 155 -4.18 15.50 -16.16
C ASP A 155 -4.56 16.78 -16.91
N GLN A 156 -5.84 16.90 -17.21
CA GLN A 156 -6.40 18.10 -17.84
C GLN A 156 -6.56 19.26 -16.86
N ILE A 157 -6.55 18.98 -15.53
CA ILE A 157 -6.63 20.00 -14.49
C ILE A 157 -5.22 20.35 -14.04
N GLU A 158 -4.84 21.62 -14.20
CA GLU A 158 -3.59 22.14 -13.66
C GLU A 158 -3.57 22.00 -12.13
N PRO A 159 -2.44 21.65 -11.51
CA PRO A 159 -2.32 21.47 -10.06
C PRO A 159 -2.89 22.62 -9.22
N GLY A 160 -2.65 23.87 -9.62
CA GLY A 160 -3.15 25.06 -8.92
C GLY A 160 -4.67 25.22 -8.93
N ASN A 161 -5.37 24.54 -9.80
CA ASN A 161 -6.84 24.56 -9.93
C ASN A 161 -7.52 23.37 -9.25
N MET A 162 -6.75 22.41 -8.72
CA MET A 162 -7.28 21.22 -8.07
C MET A 162 -7.86 21.55 -6.69
N ARG A 163 -9.01 20.98 -6.38
CA ARG A 163 -9.62 20.99 -5.04
C ARG A 163 -9.01 19.85 -4.24
N VAL A 164 -8.22 20.19 -3.25
CA VAL A 164 -7.44 19.21 -2.47
C VAL A 164 -7.98 19.10 -1.06
N ALA A 165 -8.36 17.91 -0.63
CA ALA A 165 -8.69 17.62 0.77
C ALA A 165 -7.45 17.09 1.50
N PHE A 166 -7.19 17.57 2.71
CA PHE A 166 -6.23 17.00 3.63
C PHE A 166 -6.96 16.40 4.84
N ALA A 167 -6.85 15.10 5.02
CA ALA A 167 -7.45 14.39 6.16
C ALA A 167 -6.34 13.83 7.07
N PRO A 168 -5.97 14.53 8.15
CA PRO A 168 -4.88 14.12 9.03
C PRO A 168 -5.16 12.84 9.81
N THR A 169 -6.43 12.50 10.05
CA THR A 169 -6.86 11.34 10.86
C THR A 169 -7.92 10.48 10.19
N MET A 170 -8.47 10.89 9.06
CA MET A 170 -9.64 10.29 8.39
C MET A 170 -10.92 10.27 9.27
N GLY A 171 -10.91 10.88 10.45
CA GLY A 171 -12.01 10.89 11.41
C GLY A 171 -11.90 9.83 12.52
N TYR A 172 -11.00 8.86 12.38
CA TYR A 172 -10.88 7.74 13.34
C TYR A 172 -9.43 7.33 13.65
N GLY A 173 -8.47 7.71 12.83
CA GLY A 173 -7.07 7.29 13.00
C GLY A 173 -6.34 8.11 14.07
N LYS A 174 -5.66 7.42 14.99
CA LYS A 174 -4.69 8.05 15.88
C LYS A 174 -3.34 8.15 15.16
N VAL A 175 -2.73 9.33 15.14
CA VAL A 175 -1.43 9.56 14.49
C VAL A 175 -0.41 9.99 15.54
N ASP A 176 0.77 9.39 15.50
CA ASP A 176 1.87 9.74 16.39
C ASP A 176 2.37 11.17 16.11
N ALA A 177 2.67 11.91 17.18
CA ALA A 177 3.06 13.31 17.08
C ALA A 177 4.26 13.57 16.13
N PRO A 178 5.31 12.74 16.08
CA PRO A 178 6.40 12.92 15.12
C PRO A 178 5.92 12.83 13.66
N VAL A 179 5.06 11.86 13.34
CA VAL A 179 4.48 11.69 12.00
C VAL A 179 3.58 12.87 11.65
N ALA A 180 2.68 13.26 12.56
CA ALA A 180 1.78 14.39 12.37
C ALA A 180 2.54 15.70 12.11
N THR A 181 3.67 15.92 12.79
CA THR A 181 4.53 17.11 12.61
C THR A 181 5.13 17.16 11.20
N VAL A 182 5.71 16.05 10.74
CA VAL A 182 6.33 15.95 9.41
C VAL A 182 5.27 16.11 8.31
N VAL A 183 4.14 15.44 8.44
CA VAL A 183 3.05 15.49 7.45
C VAL A 183 2.48 16.91 7.35
N ARG A 184 2.18 17.59 8.47
CA ARG A 184 1.67 18.97 8.44
C ARG A 184 2.65 19.93 7.78
N LYS A 185 3.95 19.80 8.05
CA LYS A 185 4.99 20.59 7.38
C LYS A 185 4.99 20.34 5.87
N ALA A 186 4.92 19.09 5.44
CA ALA A 186 4.86 18.74 4.03
C ALA A 186 3.60 19.34 3.36
N VAL A 187 2.42 19.19 3.97
CA VAL A 187 1.16 19.75 3.45
C VAL A 187 1.21 21.27 3.39
N SER A 188 1.79 21.93 4.39
CA SER A 188 1.99 23.39 4.36
C SER A 188 2.84 23.82 3.16
N ASN A 189 3.92 23.09 2.85
CA ASN A 189 4.76 23.36 1.69
C ASN A 189 4.01 23.14 0.37
N LEU A 190 3.14 22.14 0.31
CA LEU A 190 2.31 21.85 -0.86
C LEU A 190 1.33 22.98 -1.20
N GLY A 191 1.01 23.87 -0.24
CA GLY A 191 0.23 25.08 -0.48
C GLY A 191 0.82 26.01 -1.56
N ILE A 192 2.10 25.89 -1.88
CA ILE A 192 2.76 26.63 -2.98
C ILE A 192 2.21 26.18 -4.35
N VAL A 193 1.90 24.90 -4.52
CA VAL A 193 1.41 24.30 -5.78
C VAL A 193 -0.10 24.10 -5.75
N PHE A 194 -0.65 23.81 -4.59
CA PHE A 194 -2.07 23.56 -4.37
C PHE A 194 -2.64 24.60 -3.40
N PRO A 195 -2.99 25.82 -3.86
CA PRO A 195 -3.41 26.92 -2.98
C PRO A 195 -4.74 26.62 -2.27
N ASN A 196 -5.53 25.66 -2.76
CA ASN A 196 -6.86 25.33 -2.26
C ASN A 196 -6.85 23.97 -1.49
N ILE A 197 -5.90 23.78 -0.58
CA ILE A 197 -5.92 22.63 0.33
C ILE A 197 -6.87 22.92 1.49
N GLU A 198 -7.94 22.12 1.59
CA GLU A 198 -8.91 22.16 2.69
C GLU A 198 -8.65 21.02 3.68
N GLN A 199 -8.45 21.34 4.96
CA GLN A 199 -8.41 20.31 5.98
C GLN A 199 -9.83 19.84 6.30
N ILE A 200 -10.03 18.53 6.20
CA ILE A 200 -11.29 17.86 6.55
C ILE A 200 -11.08 16.89 7.70
N GLU A 201 -12.11 16.66 8.50
CA GLU A 201 -12.02 15.74 9.64
C GLU A 201 -12.32 14.30 9.24
N THR A 202 -13.40 14.07 8.48
CA THR A 202 -13.89 12.74 8.17
C THR A 202 -13.86 12.47 6.68
N VAL A 203 -13.39 11.27 6.31
CA VAL A 203 -13.35 10.78 4.93
C VAL A 203 -14.41 9.69 4.70
N CYS A 204 -14.46 8.73 5.59
CA CYS A 204 -15.42 7.63 5.60
C CYS A 204 -15.52 7.04 7.01
N ASP A 205 -16.51 6.19 7.24
CA ASP A 205 -16.61 5.40 8.46
C ASP A 205 -15.39 4.47 8.60
N GLU A 206 -15.05 4.12 9.84
CA GLU A 206 -14.03 3.10 10.08
C GLU A 206 -14.49 1.74 9.54
N ALA A 207 -13.62 1.10 8.76
CA ALA A 207 -13.94 -0.14 8.06
C ALA A 207 -12.97 -1.29 8.40
N ALA A 208 -12.31 -1.25 9.56
CA ALA A 208 -11.33 -2.24 9.95
C ALA A 208 -11.92 -3.65 10.04
N ASP A 209 -13.10 -3.80 10.63
CA ASP A 209 -13.74 -5.11 10.77
C ASP A 209 -14.20 -5.68 9.42
N ILE A 210 -14.70 -4.83 8.54
CA ILE A 210 -15.04 -5.20 7.15
C ILE A 210 -13.79 -5.70 6.42
N PHE A 211 -12.71 -4.93 6.48
CA PHE A 211 -11.43 -5.28 5.86
C PHE A 211 -10.86 -6.61 6.41
N ILE A 212 -10.82 -6.77 7.74
CA ILE A 212 -10.31 -7.98 8.38
C ILE A 212 -11.16 -9.18 8.01
N THR A 213 -12.49 -9.04 7.97
CA THR A 213 -13.42 -10.12 7.63
C THR A 213 -13.17 -10.60 6.19
N GLU A 214 -13.12 -9.70 5.19
CA GLU A 214 -12.81 -10.07 3.81
C GLU A 214 -11.40 -10.67 3.67
N PHE A 215 -10.42 -10.08 4.34
CA PHE A 215 -9.03 -10.54 4.28
C PHE A 215 -8.87 -11.95 4.86
N MET A 216 -9.43 -12.21 6.04
CA MET A 216 -9.33 -13.50 6.72
C MET A 216 -10.18 -14.57 6.03
N ALA A 217 -11.31 -14.21 5.42
CA ALA A 217 -12.09 -15.12 4.57
C ALA A 217 -11.23 -15.68 3.43
N GLY A 218 -10.52 -14.81 2.73
CA GLY A 218 -9.62 -15.19 1.66
C GLY A 218 -8.46 -16.06 2.13
N CYS A 219 -7.82 -15.71 3.24
CA CYS A 219 -6.75 -16.49 3.85
C CYS A 219 -7.25 -17.89 4.28
N ALA A 220 -8.41 -17.97 4.93
CA ALA A 220 -9.00 -19.22 5.38
C ALA A 220 -9.33 -20.16 4.21
N ALA A 221 -9.90 -19.63 3.13
CA ALA A 221 -10.20 -20.38 1.91
C ALA A 221 -8.91 -20.92 1.26
N ARG A 222 -7.86 -20.08 1.15
CA ARG A 222 -6.58 -20.47 0.56
C ARG A 222 -5.86 -21.56 1.35
N LEU A 223 -5.85 -21.44 2.68
CA LEU A 223 -5.19 -22.40 3.57
C LEU A 223 -5.94 -23.72 3.67
N GLY A 224 -7.28 -23.69 3.63
CA GLY A 224 -8.08 -24.92 3.55
C GLY A 224 -7.72 -25.79 2.34
N ALA A 225 -7.37 -25.14 1.21
CA ALA A 225 -6.93 -25.82 -0.01
C ALA A 225 -5.49 -26.36 0.04
N LEU A 226 -4.64 -25.86 0.96
CA LEU A 226 -3.23 -26.22 1.04
C LEU A 226 -2.92 -27.36 2.02
N ALA A 227 -3.90 -27.80 2.82
CA ALA A 227 -3.80 -28.91 3.78
C ALA A 227 -2.51 -28.88 4.64
N HIS A 228 -2.11 -27.71 5.08
CA HIS A 228 -0.96 -27.54 5.99
C HIS A 228 -1.33 -27.88 7.43
N SER A 229 -0.36 -28.41 8.18
CA SER A 229 -0.50 -28.51 9.63
C SER A 229 -0.69 -27.11 10.22
N PRO A 230 -1.68 -26.90 11.09
CA PRO A 230 -1.87 -25.61 11.77
C PRO A 230 -0.61 -25.09 12.47
N ASP A 231 0.26 -25.98 12.96
CA ASP A 231 1.51 -25.63 13.65
C ASP A 231 2.62 -25.12 12.71
N GLU A 232 2.47 -25.30 11.40
CA GLU A 232 3.39 -24.74 10.41
C GLU A 232 3.09 -23.26 10.10
N LEU A 233 1.90 -22.78 10.48
CA LEU A 233 1.49 -21.40 10.22
C LEU A 233 2.04 -20.43 11.26
N ASP A 234 2.21 -19.20 10.80
CA ASP A 234 2.43 -18.07 11.69
C ASP A 234 1.33 -17.98 12.78
N PRO A 235 1.69 -17.89 14.08
CA PRO A 235 0.70 -17.93 15.16
C PRO A 235 -0.39 -16.85 15.08
N VAL A 236 -0.05 -15.64 14.61
CA VAL A 236 -1.01 -14.53 14.51
C VAL A 236 -1.96 -14.78 13.34
N LEU A 237 -1.44 -15.26 12.21
CA LEU A 237 -2.25 -15.64 11.07
C LEU A 237 -3.20 -16.78 11.43
N ARG A 238 -2.71 -17.82 12.13
CA ARG A 238 -3.52 -18.93 12.62
C ARG A 238 -4.66 -18.45 13.49
N ALA A 239 -4.34 -17.66 14.52
CA ALA A 239 -5.35 -17.11 15.44
C ALA A 239 -6.39 -16.23 14.72
N GLY A 240 -5.97 -15.47 13.70
CA GLY A 240 -6.88 -14.70 12.87
C GLY A 240 -7.84 -15.56 12.08
N ILE A 241 -7.35 -16.64 11.46
CA ILE A 241 -8.16 -17.59 10.70
C ILE A 241 -9.12 -18.36 11.62
N GLU A 242 -8.67 -18.79 12.80
CA GLU A 242 -9.51 -19.49 13.78
C GLU A 242 -10.66 -18.59 14.26
N ARG A 243 -10.35 -17.32 14.61
CA ARG A 243 -11.39 -16.33 14.94
C ARG A 243 -12.37 -16.08 13.79
N PHE A 244 -11.88 -16.01 12.57
CA PHE A 244 -12.74 -15.87 11.39
C PHE A 244 -13.66 -17.09 11.22
N ARG A 245 -13.14 -18.32 11.33
CA ARG A 245 -13.93 -19.56 11.19
C ARG A 245 -15.02 -19.72 12.25
N ALA A 246 -14.87 -19.08 13.41
CA ALA A 246 -15.88 -19.04 14.46
C ALA A 246 -17.01 -18.02 14.16
N ARG A 247 -16.88 -17.15 13.15
CA ARG A 247 -17.91 -16.19 12.78
C ARG A 247 -19.01 -16.84 11.92
N PRO A 248 -20.26 -16.38 12.03
CA PRO A 248 -21.34 -16.81 11.13
C PRO A 248 -21.03 -16.41 9.68
N ALA A 249 -21.53 -17.18 8.72
CA ALA A 249 -21.44 -16.81 7.30
C ALA A 249 -22.11 -15.47 6.97
N GLN A 250 -23.10 -15.05 7.78
CA GLN A 250 -23.77 -13.77 7.67
C GLN A 250 -22.80 -12.58 7.80
N ASP A 251 -21.77 -12.68 8.67
CA ASP A 251 -20.76 -11.62 8.83
C ASP A 251 -20.04 -11.30 7.52
N ILE A 252 -19.81 -12.32 6.68
CA ILE A 252 -19.18 -12.12 5.36
C ILE A 252 -20.12 -11.37 4.42
N ALA A 253 -21.39 -11.74 4.41
CA ALA A 253 -22.40 -11.06 3.59
C ALA A 253 -22.59 -9.61 4.03
N ASP A 254 -22.59 -9.36 5.35
CA ASP A 254 -22.70 -8.03 5.92
C ASP A 254 -21.43 -7.19 5.61
N ALA A 255 -20.25 -7.75 5.71
CA ALA A 255 -19.01 -7.06 5.32
C ALA A 255 -19.05 -6.62 3.85
N LEU A 256 -19.45 -7.52 2.95
CA LEU A 256 -19.61 -7.19 1.52
C LEU A 256 -20.65 -6.08 1.29
N ARG A 257 -21.74 -6.08 2.04
CA ARG A 257 -22.78 -5.04 1.97
C ARG A 257 -22.28 -3.70 2.51
N TYR A 258 -21.65 -3.68 3.69
CA TYR A 258 -21.11 -2.46 4.28
C TYR A 258 -19.97 -1.84 3.46
N ARG A 259 -19.21 -2.65 2.72
CA ARG A 259 -18.22 -2.15 1.78
C ARG A 259 -18.81 -1.15 0.77
N TYR A 260 -20.06 -1.35 0.31
CA TYR A 260 -20.72 -0.40 -0.58
C TYR A 260 -20.93 0.96 0.08
N ARG A 261 -21.26 1.00 1.38
CA ARG A 261 -21.40 2.27 2.12
C ARG A 261 -20.08 3.05 2.14
N ILE A 262 -18.96 2.39 2.41
CA ILE A 262 -17.64 3.03 2.36
C ILE A 262 -17.36 3.56 0.94
N LYS A 263 -17.71 2.79 -0.09
CA LYS A 263 -17.54 3.19 -1.48
C LYS A 263 -18.39 4.42 -1.83
N GLU A 264 -19.60 4.50 -1.35
CA GLU A 264 -20.51 5.66 -1.52
C GLU A 264 -19.93 6.91 -0.84
N GLN A 265 -19.40 6.78 0.38
CA GLN A 265 -18.79 7.90 1.10
C GLN A 265 -17.56 8.43 0.36
N ILE A 266 -16.67 7.54 -0.11
CA ILE A 266 -15.50 7.93 -0.90
C ILE A 266 -15.91 8.52 -2.26
N ALA A 267 -16.95 8.01 -2.91
CA ALA A 267 -17.47 8.59 -4.14
C ALA A 267 -18.03 10.01 -3.90
N ALA A 268 -18.75 10.23 -2.80
CA ALA A 268 -19.25 11.55 -2.42
C ALA A 268 -18.12 12.54 -2.11
N LEU A 269 -17.03 12.09 -1.47
CA LEU A 269 -15.83 12.90 -1.28
C LEU A 269 -15.28 13.41 -2.61
N PHE A 270 -15.13 12.51 -3.60
CA PHE A 270 -14.57 12.85 -4.91
C PHE A 270 -15.52 13.60 -5.85
N GLN A 271 -16.76 13.88 -5.43
CA GLN A 271 -17.60 14.90 -6.08
C GLN A 271 -17.19 16.33 -5.67
N LYS A 272 -16.63 16.47 -4.46
CA LYS A 272 -16.21 17.77 -3.92
C LYS A 272 -14.74 18.05 -4.17
N TYR A 273 -13.88 17.02 -4.12
CA TYR A 273 -12.44 17.15 -4.21
C TYR A 273 -11.87 16.34 -5.37
N ASP A 274 -10.78 16.83 -5.91
CA ASP A 274 -10.06 16.17 -7.00
C ASP A 274 -8.96 15.25 -6.47
N VAL A 275 -8.47 15.55 -5.26
CA VAL A 275 -7.35 14.86 -4.59
C VAL A 275 -7.64 14.76 -3.10
N LEU A 276 -7.30 13.63 -2.51
CA LEU A 276 -7.24 13.46 -1.06
C LEU A 276 -5.79 13.22 -0.64
N ILE A 277 -5.34 13.93 0.37
CA ILE A 277 -4.03 13.77 1.02
C ILE A 277 -4.23 13.25 2.45
N THR A 278 -3.45 12.23 2.83
CA THR A 278 -3.42 11.71 4.19
C THR A 278 -1.97 11.35 4.58
N PRO A 279 -1.65 11.12 5.86
CA PRO A 279 -0.50 10.30 6.20
C PRO A 279 -0.61 8.94 5.50
N THR A 280 0.49 8.29 5.15
CA THR A 280 0.43 6.91 4.66
C THR A 280 0.22 5.91 5.79
N ALA A 281 0.91 6.13 6.90
CA ALA A 281 0.81 5.33 8.11
C ALA A 281 0.74 6.24 9.35
N PRO A 282 0.12 5.79 10.43
CA PRO A 282 -0.04 6.60 11.65
C PRO A 282 1.24 6.70 12.49
N CYS A 283 2.22 5.85 12.24
CA CYS A 283 3.46 5.71 12.99
C CYS A 283 4.66 5.61 12.07
N VAL A 284 5.86 5.72 12.61
CA VAL A 284 7.09 5.31 11.93
C VAL A 284 7.30 3.79 12.03
N ALA A 285 8.29 3.26 11.32
CA ALA A 285 8.70 1.87 11.44
C ALA A 285 9.02 1.52 12.90
N TRP A 286 8.54 0.37 13.37
CA TRP A 286 8.72 -0.14 14.74
C TRP A 286 9.55 -1.42 14.75
N LYS A 287 9.86 -1.98 15.92
CA LYS A 287 10.56 -3.26 16.03
C LYS A 287 9.60 -4.40 15.67
N ALA A 288 10.04 -5.31 14.79
CA ALA A 288 9.19 -6.40 14.31
C ALA A 288 8.69 -7.32 15.45
N GLU A 289 9.49 -7.45 16.51
CA GLU A 289 9.18 -8.26 17.70
C GLU A 289 7.97 -7.73 18.50
N GLU A 290 7.64 -6.45 18.36
CA GLU A 290 6.50 -5.83 19.05
C GLU A 290 5.15 -6.24 18.43
N GLY A 291 5.16 -6.77 17.19
CA GLY A 291 3.97 -7.29 16.50
C GLY A 291 3.01 -6.22 15.99
N VAL A 292 2.77 -5.19 16.79
CA VAL A 292 1.95 -4.00 16.44
C VAL A 292 2.74 -2.74 16.75
N PRO A 293 2.42 -1.62 16.08
CA PRO A 293 3.07 -0.35 16.42
C PRO A 293 2.82 0.05 17.87
N PRO A 294 3.84 0.46 18.64
CA PRO A 294 3.66 0.94 20.00
C PRO A 294 2.60 2.05 20.12
N GLY A 295 1.74 1.97 21.13
CA GLY A 295 0.66 2.94 21.35
C GLY A 295 -0.56 2.75 20.45
N HIS A 296 -0.58 1.70 19.64
CA HIS A 296 -1.72 1.32 18.79
C HIS A 296 -2.22 -0.09 19.19
N GLU A 297 -3.50 -0.20 19.49
CA GLU A 297 -4.07 -1.43 20.06
C GLU A 297 -4.45 -2.47 19.01
N HIS A 298 -4.69 -2.04 17.77
CA HIS A 298 -5.18 -2.93 16.71
C HIS A 298 -4.06 -3.39 15.78
N ALA A 299 -4.08 -4.68 15.44
CA ALA A 299 -3.14 -5.27 14.48
C ALA A 299 -3.17 -4.63 13.07
N THR A 300 -4.26 -3.92 12.74
CA THR A 300 -4.44 -3.18 11.47
C THR A 300 -4.13 -1.69 11.60
N ALA A 301 -3.75 -1.20 12.77
CA ALA A 301 -3.53 0.24 12.99
C ALA A 301 -2.52 0.87 12.02
N TRP A 302 -1.48 0.14 11.64
CA TRP A 302 -0.49 0.56 10.66
C TRP A 302 -1.10 0.90 9.29
N SER A 303 -2.29 0.42 8.98
CA SER A 303 -2.97 0.53 7.68
C SER A 303 -4.26 1.36 7.69
N TYR A 304 -4.56 2.10 8.75
CA TYR A 304 -5.77 2.93 8.86
C TYR A 304 -6.01 3.84 7.65
N PHE A 305 -4.94 4.39 7.10
CA PHE A 305 -4.99 5.28 5.96
C PHE A 305 -4.99 4.56 4.61
N THR A 306 -4.74 3.26 4.57
CA THR A 306 -4.49 2.55 3.32
C THR A 306 -5.56 1.54 2.96
N TYR A 307 -6.05 0.71 3.90
CA TYR A 307 -7.03 -0.35 3.58
C TYR A 307 -8.37 0.18 3.05
N PRO A 308 -8.87 1.38 3.38
CA PRO A 308 -10.13 1.85 2.80
C PRO A 308 -10.07 1.92 1.27
N PHE A 309 -8.91 2.26 0.72
CA PHE A 309 -8.70 2.35 -0.73
C PHE A 309 -8.40 0.99 -1.39
N ASN A 310 -8.24 -0.09 -0.62
CA ASN A 310 -8.33 -1.46 -1.13
C ASN A 310 -9.80 -1.92 -1.20
N LEU A 311 -10.60 -1.57 -0.20
CA LEU A 311 -12.04 -1.85 -0.18
C LEU A 311 -12.77 -1.14 -1.33
N THR A 312 -12.40 0.09 -1.62
CA THR A 312 -13.12 0.96 -2.57
C THR A 312 -12.48 1.04 -3.95
N GLY A 313 -11.20 0.64 -4.05
CA GLY A 313 -10.50 0.43 -5.32
C GLY A 313 -9.78 1.65 -5.91
N GLN A 314 -9.80 2.84 -5.26
CA GLN A 314 -9.15 4.05 -5.77
C GLN A 314 -7.63 3.86 -5.96
N PRO A 315 -7.03 4.51 -6.97
CA PRO A 315 -5.60 4.60 -7.09
C PRO A 315 -5.04 5.45 -5.95
N ALA A 316 -3.93 5.00 -5.36
CA ALA A 316 -3.26 5.68 -4.26
C ALA A 316 -1.74 5.53 -4.36
N GLY A 317 -1.03 6.62 -4.13
CA GLY A 317 0.43 6.65 -4.14
C GLY A 317 0.99 7.14 -2.83
N THR A 318 2.13 6.61 -2.44
CA THR A 318 2.93 7.08 -1.31
C THR A 318 4.21 7.71 -1.83
N LEU A 319 4.57 8.86 -1.29
CA LEU A 319 5.85 9.51 -1.52
C LEU A 319 6.50 9.88 -0.18
N PRO A 320 7.83 9.89 -0.09
CA PRO A 320 8.52 10.34 1.11
C PRO A 320 8.25 11.83 1.32
N CYS A 321 7.88 12.22 2.54
CA CYS A 321 7.56 13.62 2.85
C CYS A 321 8.43 14.23 3.97
N GLY A 322 9.42 13.49 4.47
CA GLY A 322 10.37 13.95 5.44
C GLY A 322 10.85 12.88 6.40
N LEU A 323 11.70 13.30 7.32
CA LEU A 323 12.23 12.47 8.38
C LEU A 323 11.75 13.01 9.74
N THR A 324 11.51 12.10 10.67
CA THR A 324 11.32 12.46 12.08
C THR A 324 12.65 12.89 12.72
N ALA A 325 12.60 13.44 13.91
CA ALA A 325 13.80 13.89 14.63
C ALA A 325 14.82 12.77 14.89
N ASP A 326 14.35 11.51 14.99
CA ASP A 326 15.20 10.32 15.11
C ASP A 326 15.57 9.70 13.75
N GLY A 327 15.39 10.44 12.65
CA GLY A 327 15.86 10.08 11.32
C GLY A 327 15.01 9.05 10.58
N MET A 328 13.80 8.75 11.03
CA MET A 328 12.94 7.77 10.37
C MET A 328 12.07 8.40 9.28
N PRO A 329 11.96 7.76 8.10
CA PRO A 329 11.12 8.25 7.01
C PRO A 329 9.64 8.30 7.39
N VAL A 330 8.96 9.32 6.83
CA VAL A 330 7.51 9.48 6.87
C VAL A 330 6.98 9.58 5.44
N GLY A 331 5.90 8.87 5.17
CA GLY A 331 5.22 8.88 3.87
C GLY A 331 3.93 9.71 3.89
N LEU A 332 3.74 10.47 2.81
CA LEU A 332 2.48 11.14 2.48
C LEU A 332 1.73 10.29 1.45
N GLN A 333 0.45 10.04 1.67
CA GLN A 333 -0.40 9.34 0.72
C GLN A 333 -1.24 10.34 -0.08
N ILE A 334 -1.27 10.14 -1.39
CA ILE A 334 -2.15 10.84 -2.33
C ILE A 334 -3.13 9.82 -2.90
N VAL A 335 -4.41 10.16 -2.87
CA VAL A 335 -5.49 9.34 -3.41
C VAL A 335 -6.29 10.16 -4.41
N THR A 336 -6.68 9.56 -5.52
CA THR A 336 -7.47 10.22 -6.57
C THR A 336 -8.69 9.38 -6.94
N PRO A 337 -9.68 9.94 -7.65
CA PRO A 337 -10.84 9.19 -8.12
C PRO A 337 -10.46 7.93 -8.89
N LEU A 338 -11.38 6.96 -8.97
CA LEU A 338 -11.18 5.74 -9.77
C LEU A 338 -10.75 6.07 -11.20
N CYS A 339 -9.79 5.30 -11.70
CA CYS A 339 -9.23 5.41 -13.05
C CYS A 339 -8.48 6.72 -13.34
N ARG A 340 -8.12 7.51 -12.31
CA ARG A 340 -7.39 8.76 -12.45
C ARG A 340 -5.93 8.63 -11.99
N GLU A 341 -5.25 7.61 -12.49
CA GLU A 341 -3.80 7.46 -12.32
C GLU A 341 -3.01 8.62 -12.96
N ASP A 342 -3.53 9.21 -14.05
CA ASP A 342 -3.02 10.44 -14.66
C ASP A 342 -2.92 11.56 -13.61
N ARG A 343 -4.02 11.81 -12.90
CA ARG A 343 -4.08 12.79 -11.80
C ARG A 343 -3.16 12.43 -10.66
N LEU A 344 -3.18 11.16 -10.24
CA LEU A 344 -2.30 10.67 -9.17
C LEU A 344 -0.83 10.98 -9.48
N LEU A 345 -0.36 10.64 -10.67
CA LEU A 345 1.03 10.84 -11.09
C LEU A 345 1.37 12.32 -11.24
N THR A 346 0.46 13.14 -11.80
CA THR A 346 0.63 14.59 -11.90
C THR A 346 0.79 15.23 -10.51
N VAL A 347 -0.07 14.87 -9.56
CA VAL A 347 -0.01 15.39 -8.18
C VAL A 347 1.24 14.90 -7.45
N MET A 348 1.59 13.62 -7.58
CA MET A 348 2.81 13.09 -6.97
C MET A 348 4.06 13.79 -7.50
N LYS A 349 4.14 14.06 -8.81
CA LYS A 349 5.27 14.76 -9.44
C LYS A 349 5.38 16.21 -8.94
N ALA A 350 4.27 16.94 -8.91
CA ALA A 350 4.25 18.29 -8.38
C ALA A 350 4.62 18.33 -6.89
N SER A 351 4.16 17.36 -6.12
CA SER A 351 4.49 17.21 -4.69
C SER A 351 5.96 16.86 -4.46
N GLU A 352 6.53 15.95 -5.25
CA GLU A 352 7.96 15.60 -5.16
C GLU A 352 8.86 16.82 -5.33
N ILE A 353 8.60 17.68 -6.32
CA ILE A 353 9.38 18.89 -6.58
C ILE A 353 9.40 19.81 -5.35
N VAL A 354 8.25 20.08 -4.75
CA VAL A 354 8.14 21.00 -3.62
C VAL A 354 8.72 20.40 -2.34
N ILE A 355 8.43 19.12 -2.09
CA ILE A 355 8.91 18.43 -0.88
C ILE A 355 10.44 18.28 -0.95
N SER A 356 10.99 17.86 -2.08
CA SER A 356 12.45 17.68 -2.25
C SER A 356 13.21 19.01 -2.09
N ALA A 357 12.67 20.11 -2.59
CA ALA A 357 13.26 21.45 -2.39
C ALA A 357 13.31 21.85 -0.92
N GLY A 358 12.36 21.37 -0.10
CA GLY A 358 12.30 21.63 1.33
C GLY A 358 13.26 20.79 2.19
N PHE A 359 13.84 19.72 1.65
CA PHE A 359 14.73 18.79 2.39
C PHE A 359 16.21 18.92 2.03
N GLY A 360 16.56 19.63 0.95
CA GLY A 360 17.96 19.96 0.59
C GLY A 360 18.90 18.77 0.28
N ALA A 361 18.45 17.54 0.42
CA ALA A 361 19.21 16.33 0.12
C ALA A 361 18.30 15.15 -0.24
N SER A 362 18.80 14.26 -1.05
CA SER A 362 18.15 12.96 -1.34
C SER A 362 17.85 12.22 -0.02
N ILE A 363 16.60 11.75 0.14
CA ILE A 363 16.23 10.84 1.23
C ILE A 363 16.84 9.47 0.87
N ASP A 364 18.09 9.25 1.26
CA ASP A 364 18.85 8.03 0.98
C ASP A 364 19.44 7.47 2.30
N PRO A 365 19.13 6.22 2.68
CA PRO A 365 19.66 5.60 3.89
C PRO A 365 21.15 5.18 3.77
N ARG A 366 21.72 5.27 2.57
CA ARG A 366 23.12 4.91 2.34
C ARG A 366 24.04 6.01 2.87
N PRO A 367 25.15 5.62 3.50
CA PRO A 367 26.17 6.57 3.97
C PRO A 367 26.85 7.32 2.82
#